data_3d9276f197273b3a49145d5db1b32d68
#
_entry.id   3d9276f197273b3a49145d5db1b32d68
#
_cell.length_a   1.000
_cell.length_b   1.000
_cell.length_c   1.000
_cell.angle_alpha   90.00
_cell.angle_beta   90.00
_cell.angle_gamma   90.00
#
_symmetry.space_group_name_H-M   'P 1'
#
loop_
_entity.id
_entity.type
_entity.pdbx_description
1 polymer ?
#
loop_
_entity_poly.entity_id
_entity_poly.type
_entity_poly.pdbx_seq_one_letter_code
_entity_poly.pdbx_strand_id
1 'polypeptide(L)'
;YWVGLWECVARSNPQAQTLQAMKGMKTLRSGRNRRKWIYVLLLMGLLGLSGCGSPSSASTETSSEATSEVTQAAEATQEEQTELVKTGSMELQYAENFAVDYYEDGYKMLTTLPDSKRYLLVPEGQPVPKGLDEDVSILQEPLQNIYLVASGVMDMFASVDAVDQIRFSGQKQENWYIQTAKDAMAAGDMIYAGKYSKPDYELLVSEGCDLAIENRMITHSPEVVEMLQSFDIPVMIEYSSYEQHPLGKVEWVKFFGALTGKEAEAEEAFAEQTEILEKVESGEKTGKTIAFFYVTSNGLIQVRQSTDYIPKLIELAGGRYIFEDLEDSGSGRSTLNMQVEDFYAGAKDADILIYNSSIDGGVTTLDELIGKCNILKDFKALQEGQVYCT
;
A
#
# COMPACT_ATOMS: atom_id res chain seq x y z
N TYR A 1 7.68 5.77 -6.19
CA TYR A 1 8.12 4.89 -7.29
C TYR A 1 7.57 5.34 -8.65
N TRP A 2 6.28 5.61 -8.75
CA TRP A 2 5.61 6.05 -9.98
C TRP A 2 6.08 7.41 -10.46
N VAL A 3 6.27 8.35 -9.55
CA VAL A 3 6.70 9.72 -9.88
C VAL A 3 8.08 9.72 -10.54
N GLY A 4 9.03 8.90 -10.08
CA GLY A 4 10.38 8.85 -10.63
C GLY A 4 10.45 8.25 -12.05
N LEU A 5 9.78 7.11 -12.28
CA LEU A 5 9.76 6.48 -13.62
C LEU A 5 9.00 7.36 -14.62
N TRP A 6 7.90 7.97 -14.17
CA TRP A 6 7.13 8.95 -14.92
C TRP A 6 7.94 10.17 -15.28
N GLU A 7 8.71 10.73 -14.34
CA GLU A 7 9.58 11.88 -14.62
C GLU A 7 10.67 11.57 -15.65
N CYS A 8 11.23 10.37 -15.62
CA CYS A 8 12.22 9.94 -16.62
C CYS A 8 11.62 9.82 -18.02
N VAL A 9 10.44 9.23 -18.15
CA VAL A 9 9.76 9.09 -19.45
C VAL A 9 9.19 10.44 -19.91
N ALA A 10 8.67 11.26 -19.00
CA ALA A 10 8.10 12.57 -19.29
C ALA A 10 9.15 13.60 -19.74
N ARG A 11 10.40 13.54 -19.27
CA ARG A 11 11.46 14.47 -19.68
C ARG A 11 11.80 14.34 -21.16
N SER A 12 11.53 13.19 -21.77
CA SER A 12 11.73 12.99 -23.22
C SER A 12 10.54 13.43 -24.07
N ASN A 13 9.40 13.82 -23.45
CA ASN A 13 8.20 14.27 -24.16
C ASN A 13 7.81 15.71 -23.74
N PRO A 14 7.82 16.70 -24.65
CA PRO A 14 7.49 18.10 -24.33
C PRO A 14 6.09 18.31 -23.75
N GLN A 15 5.12 17.45 -24.08
CA GLN A 15 3.74 17.55 -23.56
C GLN A 15 3.63 17.11 -22.10
N ALA A 16 4.43 16.14 -21.68
CA ALA A 16 4.46 15.68 -20.29
C ALA A 16 5.13 16.70 -19.34
N GLN A 17 6.03 17.54 -19.84
CA GLN A 17 6.63 18.65 -19.06
C GLN A 17 5.58 19.71 -18.66
N THR A 18 4.54 19.90 -19.47
CA THR A 18 3.45 20.85 -19.18
C THR A 18 2.58 20.35 -18.03
N LEU A 19 2.35 19.04 -17.93
CA LEU A 19 1.61 18.40 -16.82
C LEU A 19 2.35 18.48 -15.47
N GLN A 20 3.67 18.40 -15.50
CA GLN A 20 4.52 18.55 -14.31
C GLN A 20 4.46 19.98 -13.74
N ALA A 21 4.40 21.00 -14.62
CA ALA A 21 4.20 22.39 -14.22
C ALA A 21 2.81 22.62 -13.57
N MET A 22 1.78 21.93 -14.02
CA MET A 22 0.44 22.01 -13.44
C MET A 22 0.33 21.33 -12.06
N LYS A 23 1.02 20.20 -11.83
CA LYS A 23 1.11 19.57 -10.49
C LYS A 23 1.83 20.46 -9.47
N GLY A 24 2.91 21.13 -9.85
CA GLY A 24 3.60 22.09 -9.00
C GLY A 24 2.74 23.29 -8.58
N MET A 25 1.77 23.69 -9.39
CA MET A 25 0.82 24.75 -9.05
C MET A 25 -0.31 24.30 -8.09
N LYS A 26 -0.75 23.03 -8.12
CA LYS A 26 -1.78 22.50 -7.21
C LYS A 26 -1.23 22.33 -5.78
N THR A 27 -0.01 21.87 -5.60
CA THR A 27 0.65 21.74 -4.28
C THR A 27 0.85 23.08 -3.57
N LEU A 28 1.06 24.16 -4.29
CA LEU A 28 1.18 25.51 -3.69
C LEU A 28 -0.16 26.12 -3.21
N ARG A 29 -1.31 25.62 -3.68
CA ARG A 29 -2.63 26.11 -3.25
C ARG A 29 -3.15 25.45 -1.97
N SER A 30 -2.77 24.23 -1.64
CA SER A 30 -3.20 23.52 -0.41
C SER A 30 -2.55 24.06 0.87
N GLY A 31 -1.37 24.65 0.80
CA GLY A 31 -0.63 25.12 1.98
C GLY A 31 -1.11 26.43 2.62
N ARG A 32 -2.11 27.14 2.06
CA ARG A 32 -2.46 28.49 2.49
C ARG A 32 -3.68 28.62 3.41
N ASN A 33 -4.43 27.55 3.67
CA ASN A 33 -5.68 27.63 4.45
C ASN A 33 -5.64 27.04 5.87
N ARG A 34 -4.55 26.38 6.30
CA ARG A 34 -4.44 25.82 7.67
C ARG A 34 -3.94 26.79 8.76
N ARG A 35 -3.51 27.99 8.42
CA ARG A 35 -2.95 28.95 9.42
C ARG A 35 -3.92 29.95 10.04
N LYS A 36 -5.23 29.89 9.76
CA LYS A 36 -6.21 30.88 10.27
C LYS A 36 -7.14 30.38 11.39
N TRP A 37 -7.03 29.14 11.86
CA TRP A 37 -7.94 28.59 12.90
C TRP A 37 -7.31 28.43 14.30
N ILE A 38 -6.04 28.77 14.50
CA ILE A 38 -5.32 28.60 15.80
C ILE A 38 -5.45 29.81 16.74
N TYR A 39 -6.05 30.92 16.35
CA TYR A 39 -6.10 32.14 17.17
C TYR A 39 -7.45 32.44 17.84
N VAL A 40 -8.44 31.54 17.88
CA VAL A 40 -9.78 31.82 18.47
C VAL A 40 -10.06 31.08 19.79
N LEU A 41 -9.17 30.19 20.30
CA LEU A 41 -9.42 29.43 21.53
C LEU A 41 -8.53 29.77 22.72
N LEU A 42 -7.98 30.98 22.81
CA LEU A 42 -7.13 31.41 23.91
C LEU A 42 -7.63 32.66 24.63
N LEU A 43 -8.96 32.78 24.86
CA LEU A 43 -9.51 33.90 25.62
C LEU A 43 -10.86 33.55 26.26
N MET A 44 -10.91 32.53 27.14
CA MET A 44 -11.96 32.39 28.18
C MET A 44 -11.53 31.29 29.17
N GLY A 45 -10.94 31.70 30.27
CA GLY A 45 -10.61 30.77 31.35
C GLY A 45 -9.89 31.40 32.54
N LEU A 46 -10.49 32.44 33.11
CA LEU A 46 -10.10 32.94 34.43
C LEU A 46 -11.40 33.38 35.11
N LEU A 47 -11.83 32.60 36.10
CA LEU A 47 -12.52 33.05 37.33
C LEU A 47 -13.24 31.87 38.01
N GLY A 48 -12.90 31.59 39.26
CA GLY A 48 -13.77 30.81 40.16
C GLY A 48 -13.05 29.86 41.09
N LEU A 49 -12.35 30.40 42.10
CA LEU A 49 -11.91 29.68 43.31
C LEU A 49 -13.05 29.51 44.31
N SER A 50 -12.95 28.45 45.11
CA SER A 50 -13.44 28.30 46.48
C SER A 50 -14.43 27.19 46.77
N GLY A 51 -14.06 26.31 47.70
CA GLY A 51 -14.99 25.65 48.61
C GLY A 51 -14.58 24.27 49.12
N CYS A 52 -13.90 24.25 50.30
CA CYS A 52 -13.59 23.08 51.12
C CYS A 52 -14.80 22.32 51.65
N GLY A 53 -14.60 21.03 51.99
CA GLY A 53 -15.41 20.35 53.03
C GLY A 53 -15.48 18.84 52.92
N SER A 54 -14.60 18.12 53.61
CA SER A 54 -14.85 16.76 54.19
C SER A 54 -15.22 16.94 55.69
N PRO A 55 -15.64 15.95 56.46
CA PRO A 55 -15.60 14.48 56.35
C PRO A 55 -16.74 13.67 56.98
N SER A 56 -16.66 12.33 56.84
CA SER A 56 -16.81 11.31 57.90
C SER A 56 -18.13 10.60 58.20
N SER A 57 -18.00 9.27 58.31
CA SER A 57 -18.52 8.26 59.25
C SER A 57 -19.86 7.61 58.96
N ALA A 58 -19.81 6.33 58.61
CA ALA A 58 -19.91 5.13 59.43
C ALA A 58 -21.33 4.64 59.81
N SER A 59 -21.46 3.34 59.57
CA SER A 59 -22.17 2.27 60.34
C SER A 59 -23.64 1.97 60.06
N THR A 60 -23.84 0.75 59.71
CA THR A 60 -24.31 -0.44 60.45
C THR A 60 -25.74 -0.89 60.15
N GLU A 61 -25.83 -2.14 59.64
CA GLU A 61 -26.79 -3.24 59.86
C GLU A 61 -28.30 -2.98 59.97
N THR A 62 -29.12 -3.77 59.24
CA THR A 62 -29.77 -4.98 59.75
C THR A 62 -30.86 -5.49 58.78
N SER A 63 -30.73 -6.73 58.38
CA SER A 63 -31.70 -7.79 58.07
C SER A 63 -33.21 -7.46 58.04
N SER A 64 -33.90 -7.93 56.97
CA SER A 64 -35.03 -8.89 57.11
C SER A 64 -35.48 -9.46 55.75
N GLU A 65 -35.72 -10.75 55.75
CA GLU A 65 -36.30 -11.58 54.70
C GLU A 65 -37.70 -11.12 54.29
N ALA A 66 -38.01 -11.19 53.01
CA ALA A 66 -39.35 -11.46 52.53
C ALA A 66 -39.28 -12.15 51.15
N THR A 67 -39.63 -13.42 51.17
CA THR A 67 -39.89 -14.29 50.04
C THR A 67 -41.00 -13.71 49.17
N SER A 68 -40.73 -13.60 47.85
CA SER A 68 -41.80 -13.54 46.85
C SER A 68 -41.31 -14.21 45.57
N GLU A 69 -41.96 -15.30 45.23
CA GLU A 69 -41.88 -15.99 43.96
C GLU A 69 -42.15 -15.02 42.83
N VAL A 70 -41.21 -14.88 41.89
CA VAL A 70 -41.47 -14.30 40.61
C VAL A 70 -41.02 -15.28 39.54
N THR A 71 -42.01 -15.74 38.83
CA THR A 71 -42.03 -16.54 37.63
C THR A 71 -40.89 -16.12 36.70
N GLN A 72 -39.96 -17.04 36.43
CA GLN A 72 -39.01 -16.94 35.33
C GLN A 72 -39.78 -17.03 34.00
N ALA A 73 -40.02 -15.89 33.37
CA ALA A 73 -40.18 -15.83 31.92
C ALA A 73 -38.76 -15.91 31.34
N ALA A 74 -38.40 -17.06 30.83
CA ALA A 74 -37.24 -17.22 29.99
C ALA A 74 -37.53 -16.44 28.70
N GLU A 75 -37.03 -15.21 28.59
CA GLU A 75 -36.77 -14.58 27.29
C GLU A 75 -35.65 -15.40 26.64
N ALA A 76 -36.06 -16.34 25.80
CA ALA A 76 -35.17 -16.88 24.77
C ALA A 76 -34.84 -15.74 23.83
N THR A 77 -33.70 -15.08 24.04
CA THR A 77 -33.06 -14.26 23.03
C THR A 77 -32.81 -15.23 21.88
N GLN A 78 -33.64 -15.18 20.85
CA GLN A 78 -33.31 -15.75 19.54
C GLN A 78 -32.06 -14.98 19.07
N GLU A 79 -30.90 -15.61 19.18
CA GLU A 79 -29.73 -15.18 18.45
C GLU A 79 -30.12 -15.26 16.97
N GLU A 80 -30.47 -14.13 16.37
CA GLU A 80 -30.68 -14.00 14.95
C GLU A 80 -29.41 -14.49 14.26
N GLN A 81 -29.55 -15.57 13.48
CA GLN A 81 -28.50 -16.05 12.61
C GLN A 81 -28.37 -15.02 11.49
N THR A 82 -27.36 -14.16 11.54
CA THR A 82 -27.07 -13.25 10.44
C THR A 82 -26.48 -14.06 9.31
N GLU A 83 -27.30 -14.33 8.28
CA GLU A 83 -26.85 -14.92 7.03
C GLU A 83 -26.28 -13.79 6.16
N LEU A 84 -25.09 -13.97 5.57
CA LEU A 84 -24.50 -13.00 4.68
C LEU A 84 -25.25 -12.97 3.33
N VAL A 85 -26.06 -11.93 3.14
CA VAL A 85 -26.78 -11.70 1.88
C VAL A 85 -25.97 -10.75 1.00
N LYS A 86 -25.42 -11.28 -0.10
CA LYS A 86 -24.60 -10.49 -1.03
C LYS A 86 -25.44 -9.47 -1.78
N THR A 87 -25.02 -8.21 -1.77
CA THR A 87 -25.69 -7.09 -2.44
C THR A 87 -24.99 -6.67 -3.73
N GLY A 88 -23.70 -6.95 -3.87
CA GLY A 88 -22.93 -6.61 -5.06
C GLY A 88 -21.47 -7.00 -4.97
N SER A 89 -20.71 -6.62 -5.97
CA SER A 89 -19.24 -6.75 -6.02
C SER A 89 -18.64 -5.46 -6.54
N MET A 90 -17.40 -5.18 -6.14
CA MET A 90 -16.62 -4.09 -6.71
C MET A 90 -16.32 -4.36 -8.20
N GLU A 91 -16.60 -3.37 -9.04
CA GLU A 91 -16.23 -3.44 -10.46
C GLU A 91 -14.76 -3.02 -10.62
N LEU A 92 -13.97 -3.91 -11.23
CA LEU A 92 -12.57 -3.68 -11.54
C LEU A 92 -12.41 -3.50 -13.04
N GLN A 93 -11.49 -2.59 -13.43
CA GLN A 93 -11.22 -2.28 -14.83
C GLN A 93 -9.92 -2.93 -15.32
N TYR A 94 -8.93 -3.07 -14.46
CA TYR A 94 -7.58 -3.49 -14.81
C TYR A 94 -6.99 -4.52 -13.84
N ALA A 95 -7.37 -4.48 -12.55
CA ALA A 95 -6.82 -5.39 -11.55
C ALA A 95 -7.43 -6.78 -11.68
N GLU A 96 -6.59 -7.81 -11.55
CA GLU A 96 -6.97 -9.21 -11.70
C GLU A 96 -6.66 -10.05 -10.46
N ASN A 97 -5.99 -9.47 -9.44
CA ASN A 97 -5.48 -10.23 -8.31
C ASN A 97 -6.26 -10.02 -7.01
N PHE A 98 -7.39 -9.31 -7.03
CA PHE A 98 -8.28 -9.20 -5.88
C PHE A 98 -9.76 -9.14 -6.27
N ALA A 99 -10.62 -9.31 -5.29
CA ALA A 99 -12.05 -9.07 -5.40
C ALA A 99 -12.58 -8.50 -4.08
N VAL A 100 -13.66 -7.72 -4.14
CA VAL A 100 -14.40 -7.22 -2.98
C VAL A 100 -15.88 -7.46 -3.22
N ASP A 101 -16.52 -8.19 -2.32
CA ASP A 101 -17.95 -8.44 -2.30
C ASP A 101 -18.62 -7.69 -1.16
N TYR A 102 -19.75 -7.08 -1.45
CA TYR A 102 -20.56 -6.31 -0.49
C TYR A 102 -21.78 -7.10 -0.06
N TYR A 103 -22.13 -6.99 1.21
CA TYR A 103 -23.28 -7.69 1.80
C TYR A 103 -24.19 -6.69 2.52
N GLU A 104 -25.40 -7.14 2.87
CA GLU A 104 -26.32 -6.36 3.72
C GLU A 104 -25.65 -5.99 5.04
N ASP A 105 -26.16 -4.99 5.72
CA ASP A 105 -25.67 -4.48 7.01
C ASP A 105 -24.19 -4.02 7.00
N GLY A 106 -23.61 -3.79 5.81
CA GLY A 106 -22.29 -3.21 5.63
C GLY A 106 -21.12 -4.19 5.69
N TYR A 107 -21.35 -5.50 5.77
CA TYR A 107 -20.26 -6.47 5.70
C TYR A 107 -19.59 -6.46 4.34
N LYS A 108 -18.27 -6.71 4.33
CA LYS A 108 -17.48 -6.80 3.10
C LYS A 108 -16.59 -8.02 3.13
N MET A 109 -16.53 -8.77 2.03
CA MET A 109 -15.57 -9.86 1.86
C MET A 109 -14.48 -9.41 0.90
N LEU A 110 -13.27 -9.26 1.41
CA LEU A 110 -12.08 -8.97 0.63
C LEU A 110 -11.38 -10.29 0.29
N THR A 111 -11.00 -10.47 -0.95
CA THR A 111 -10.33 -11.70 -1.42
C THR A 111 -9.05 -11.35 -2.15
N THR A 112 -7.93 -11.96 -1.77
CA THR A 112 -6.69 -11.98 -2.53
C THR A 112 -6.68 -13.25 -3.40
N LEU A 113 -6.77 -13.07 -4.73
CA LEU A 113 -7.05 -14.19 -5.66
C LEU A 113 -5.86 -15.16 -5.83
N PRO A 114 -4.58 -14.71 -5.85
CA PRO A 114 -3.46 -15.63 -6.07
C PRO A 114 -3.28 -16.69 -4.99
N ASP A 115 -3.65 -16.40 -3.74
CA ASP A 115 -3.59 -17.35 -2.62
C ASP A 115 -4.99 -17.76 -2.12
N SER A 116 -6.05 -17.23 -2.74
CA SER A 116 -7.45 -17.51 -2.42
C SER A 116 -7.82 -17.21 -0.95
N LYS A 117 -7.14 -16.26 -0.32
CA LYS A 117 -7.43 -15.86 1.06
C LYS A 117 -8.59 -14.87 1.11
N ARG A 118 -9.46 -15.08 2.11
CA ARG A 118 -10.68 -14.31 2.31
C ARG A 118 -10.66 -13.63 3.68
N TYR A 119 -11.06 -12.36 3.69
CA TYR A 119 -11.10 -11.52 4.89
C TYR A 119 -12.48 -10.88 4.98
N LEU A 120 -13.25 -11.27 6.01
CA LEU A 120 -14.55 -10.67 6.26
C LEU A 120 -14.38 -9.45 7.16
N LEU A 121 -14.62 -8.26 6.62
CA LEU A 121 -14.81 -7.06 7.42
C LEU A 121 -16.19 -7.11 8.09
N VAL A 122 -16.18 -7.06 9.41
CA VAL A 122 -17.37 -7.01 10.25
C VAL A 122 -17.53 -5.57 10.73
N PRO A 123 -18.62 -4.87 10.37
CA PRO A 123 -18.83 -3.49 10.78
C PRO A 123 -18.88 -3.34 12.31
N GLU A 124 -18.51 -2.15 12.80
CA GLU A 124 -18.55 -1.83 14.22
C GLU A 124 -19.94 -2.10 14.81
N GLY A 125 -19.97 -2.87 15.88
CA GLY A 125 -21.21 -3.22 16.59
C GLY A 125 -22.03 -4.34 15.94
N GLN A 126 -21.63 -4.87 14.79
CA GLN A 126 -22.28 -6.01 14.18
C GLN A 126 -21.69 -7.35 14.69
N PRO A 127 -22.48 -8.41 14.79
CA PRO A 127 -22.00 -9.72 15.21
C PRO A 127 -21.22 -10.42 14.09
N VAL A 128 -20.29 -11.28 14.46
CA VAL A 128 -19.65 -12.17 13.47
C VAL A 128 -20.69 -13.19 12.97
N PRO A 129 -20.94 -13.28 11.65
CA PRO A 129 -21.89 -14.25 11.08
C PRO A 129 -21.50 -15.69 11.40
N LYS A 130 -22.50 -16.56 11.59
CA LYS A 130 -22.28 -18.00 11.81
C LYS A 130 -22.20 -18.74 10.46
N GLY A 131 -21.50 -19.86 10.46
CA GLY A 131 -21.41 -20.72 9.26
C GLY A 131 -20.45 -20.25 8.19
N LEU A 132 -19.52 -19.37 8.56
CA LEU A 132 -18.39 -19.02 7.69
C LEU A 132 -17.48 -20.22 7.50
N ASP A 133 -16.82 -20.29 6.34
CA ASP A 133 -15.77 -21.27 6.08
C ASP A 133 -14.58 -21.02 7.02
N GLU A 134 -13.89 -22.10 7.43
CA GLU A 134 -12.76 -22.02 8.38
C GLU A 134 -11.57 -21.21 7.88
N ASP A 135 -11.47 -20.99 6.57
CA ASP A 135 -10.38 -20.23 5.92
C ASP A 135 -10.67 -18.72 5.83
N VAL A 136 -11.82 -18.24 6.30
CA VAL A 136 -12.15 -16.82 6.35
C VAL A 136 -11.56 -16.18 7.59
N SER A 137 -10.67 -15.21 7.40
CA SER A 137 -10.16 -14.38 8.48
C SER A 137 -11.16 -13.27 8.83
N ILE A 138 -11.45 -13.09 10.11
CA ILE A 138 -12.36 -12.04 10.59
C ILE A 138 -11.57 -10.78 10.90
N LEU A 139 -12.01 -9.65 10.35
CA LEU A 139 -11.47 -8.32 10.61
C LEU A 139 -12.60 -7.46 11.21
N GLN A 140 -12.52 -7.16 12.50
CA GLN A 140 -13.52 -6.34 13.18
C GLN A 140 -13.20 -4.86 12.99
N GLU A 141 -14.13 -4.09 12.42
CA GLU A 141 -13.97 -2.63 12.33
C GLU A 141 -14.21 -1.94 13.68
N PRO A 142 -13.55 -0.80 13.96
CA PRO A 142 -12.56 -0.13 13.11
C PRO A 142 -11.17 -0.75 13.22
N LEU A 143 -10.45 -0.90 12.10
CA LEU A 143 -9.03 -1.27 12.11
C LEU A 143 -8.19 -0.02 12.41
N GLN A 144 -7.40 -0.04 13.46
CA GLN A 144 -6.58 1.11 13.89
C GLN A 144 -5.12 0.76 14.18
N ASN A 145 -4.82 -0.54 14.30
CA ASN A 145 -3.50 -1.03 14.66
C ASN A 145 -2.94 -1.95 13.56
N ILE A 146 -2.97 -1.48 12.31
CA ILE A 146 -2.43 -2.23 11.17
C ILE A 146 -0.91 -2.25 11.23
N TYR A 147 -0.31 -3.43 11.05
CA TYR A 147 1.12 -3.61 10.79
C TYR A 147 1.36 -3.65 9.29
N LEU A 148 1.92 -2.56 8.74
CA LEU A 148 2.20 -2.44 7.32
C LEU A 148 3.67 -2.70 7.01
N VAL A 149 3.92 -3.78 6.27
CA VAL A 149 5.25 -4.17 5.79
C VAL A 149 5.43 -3.85 4.30
N ALA A 150 4.37 -3.98 3.53
CA ALA A 150 4.34 -3.70 2.10
C ALA A 150 4.50 -2.20 1.82
N SER A 151 5.72 -1.74 1.56
CA SER A 151 6.03 -0.31 1.40
C SER A 151 5.28 0.38 0.26
N GLY A 152 4.94 -0.36 -0.81
CA GLY A 152 4.15 0.18 -1.93
C GLY A 152 2.70 0.49 -1.55
N VAL A 153 2.18 -0.15 -0.51
CA VAL A 153 0.81 0.06 -0.02
C VAL A 153 0.67 1.35 0.79
N MET A 154 1.75 1.83 1.41
CA MET A 154 1.73 3.09 2.18
C MET A 154 1.27 4.28 1.33
N ASP A 155 1.63 4.32 0.04
CA ASP A 155 1.20 5.38 -0.87
C ASP A 155 -0.31 5.31 -1.13
N MET A 156 -0.88 4.10 -1.19
CA MET A 156 -2.32 3.88 -1.34
C MET A 156 -3.08 4.34 -0.09
N PHE A 157 -2.60 4.01 1.12
CA PHE A 157 -3.17 4.53 2.37
C PHE A 157 -3.06 6.06 2.46
N ALA A 158 -1.93 6.63 2.03
CA ALA A 158 -1.74 8.07 2.03
C ALA A 158 -2.66 8.79 1.03
N SER A 159 -2.96 8.17 -0.11
CA SER A 159 -3.83 8.75 -1.14
C SER A 159 -5.30 8.81 -0.73
N VAL A 160 -5.73 7.95 0.18
CA VAL A 160 -7.09 7.91 0.74
C VAL A 160 -7.19 8.50 2.14
N ASP A 161 -6.13 9.14 2.65
CA ASP A 161 -6.07 9.76 3.99
C ASP A 161 -6.37 8.75 5.12
N ALA A 162 -5.76 7.54 5.04
CA ALA A 162 -5.94 6.45 6.00
C ALA A 162 -4.62 6.01 6.69
N VAL A 163 -3.57 6.83 6.66
CA VAL A 163 -2.28 6.51 7.31
C VAL A 163 -2.41 6.39 8.83
N ASP A 164 -3.39 7.04 9.43
CA ASP A 164 -3.72 6.98 10.84
C ASP A 164 -4.20 5.59 11.33
N GLN A 165 -4.62 4.72 10.41
CA GLN A 165 -4.96 3.33 10.72
C GLN A 165 -3.72 2.41 10.82
N ILE A 166 -2.54 2.91 10.40
CA ILE A 166 -1.28 2.17 10.45
C ILE A 166 -0.54 2.52 11.74
N ARG A 167 -0.62 1.64 12.74
CA ARG A 167 0.10 1.78 14.00
C ARG A 167 1.54 1.29 13.92
N PHE A 168 1.79 0.25 13.11
CA PHE A 168 3.08 -0.42 13.06
C PHE A 168 3.66 -0.40 11.65
N SER A 169 4.93 -0.03 11.55
CA SER A 169 5.66 0.04 10.29
C SER A 169 6.73 -1.05 10.19
N GLY A 170 6.77 -1.74 9.05
CA GLY A 170 7.85 -2.66 8.69
C GLY A 170 9.15 -1.96 8.29
N GLN A 171 9.14 -0.63 8.20
CA GLN A 171 10.30 0.19 7.85
C GLN A 171 10.54 1.28 8.88
N LYS A 172 11.82 1.64 9.06
CA LYS A 172 12.22 2.77 9.89
C LYS A 172 11.89 4.10 9.20
N GLN A 173 11.73 5.16 9.97
CA GLN A 173 11.38 6.50 9.50
C GLN A 173 12.31 7.01 8.38
N GLU A 174 13.62 6.80 8.50
CA GLU A 174 14.61 7.24 7.53
C GLU A 174 14.47 6.56 6.15
N ASN A 175 13.82 5.39 6.09
CA ASN A 175 13.62 4.62 4.86
C ASN A 175 12.31 4.97 4.13
N TRP A 176 11.43 5.77 4.73
CA TRP A 176 10.22 6.22 4.07
C TRP A 176 10.50 7.42 3.17
N TYR A 177 9.90 7.43 1.98
CA TYR A 177 9.87 8.59 1.07
C TYR A 177 8.57 9.38 1.21
N ILE A 178 7.51 8.74 1.71
CA ILE A 178 6.17 9.32 1.89
C ILE A 178 6.17 10.18 3.14
N GLN A 179 5.87 11.48 2.98
CA GLN A 179 6.00 12.46 4.06
C GLN A 179 5.02 12.20 5.20
N THR A 180 3.76 11.81 4.89
CA THR A 180 2.76 11.49 5.92
C THR A 180 3.20 10.34 6.82
N ALA A 181 3.85 9.31 6.27
CA ALA A 181 4.43 8.22 7.07
C ALA A 181 5.57 8.70 7.97
N LYS A 182 6.46 9.57 7.45
CA LYS A 182 7.53 10.17 8.26
C LYS A 182 7.00 11.01 9.40
N ASP A 183 5.96 11.80 9.13
CA ASP A 183 5.34 12.69 10.11
C ASP A 183 4.63 11.89 11.21
N ALA A 184 3.89 10.83 10.85
CA ALA A 184 3.27 9.91 11.80
C ALA A 184 4.30 9.21 12.70
N MET A 185 5.43 8.77 12.14
CA MET A 185 6.52 8.17 12.94
C MET A 185 7.21 9.20 13.83
N ALA A 186 7.39 10.43 13.35
CA ALA A 186 7.98 11.51 14.16
C ALA A 186 7.08 11.93 15.31
N ALA A 187 5.76 11.86 15.14
CA ALA A 187 4.77 12.13 16.19
C ALA A 187 4.64 10.97 17.20
N GLY A 188 5.10 9.76 16.85
CA GLY A 188 4.90 8.55 17.64
C GLY A 188 3.55 7.86 17.41
N ASP A 189 2.77 8.34 16.45
CA ASP A 189 1.49 7.73 16.05
C ASP A 189 1.72 6.41 15.31
N MET A 190 2.82 6.30 14.59
CA MET A 190 3.30 5.07 13.94
C MET A 190 4.68 4.70 14.48
N ILE A 191 4.89 3.41 14.81
CA ILE A 191 6.14 2.89 15.37
C ILE A 191 6.74 1.78 14.51
N TYR A 192 8.08 1.67 14.54
CA TYR A 192 8.77 0.59 13.85
C TYR A 192 8.62 -0.71 14.62
N ALA A 193 8.01 -1.73 14.02
CA ALA A 193 7.77 -3.04 14.61
C ALA A 193 8.54 -4.20 13.93
N GLY A 194 9.71 -3.89 13.38
CA GLY A 194 10.53 -4.90 12.70
C GLY A 194 10.20 -5.02 11.21
N LYS A 195 11.01 -5.80 10.48
CA LYS A 195 10.81 -6.07 9.05
C LYS A 195 10.09 -7.42 8.85
N TYR A 196 9.56 -7.69 7.65
CA TYR A 196 8.81 -8.89 7.29
C TYR A 196 9.43 -10.21 7.83
N SER A 197 10.75 -10.35 7.81
CA SER A 197 11.43 -11.58 8.24
C SER A 197 11.80 -11.60 9.73
N LYS A 198 11.49 -10.54 10.48
CA LYS A 198 11.78 -10.42 11.91
C LYS A 198 10.90 -9.33 12.54
N PRO A 199 9.59 -9.57 12.66
CA PRO A 199 8.70 -8.67 13.39
C PRO A 199 9.01 -8.66 14.89
N ASP A 200 8.63 -7.58 15.56
CA ASP A 200 8.59 -7.49 17.01
C ASP A 200 7.24 -8.02 17.51
N TYR A 201 7.16 -9.33 17.71
CA TYR A 201 5.91 -9.98 18.11
C TYR A 201 5.39 -9.49 19.47
N GLU A 202 6.30 -9.19 20.41
CA GLU A 202 5.92 -8.68 21.74
C GLU A 202 5.22 -7.34 21.62
N LEU A 203 5.75 -6.44 20.79
CA LEU A 203 5.15 -5.15 20.51
C LEU A 203 3.79 -5.29 19.82
N LEU A 204 3.72 -6.11 18.75
CA LEU A 204 2.48 -6.31 17.99
C LEU A 204 1.34 -6.86 18.86
N VAL A 205 1.65 -7.83 19.71
CA VAL A 205 0.66 -8.44 20.62
C VAL A 205 0.27 -7.48 21.74
N SER A 206 1.24 -6.82 22.37
CA SER A 206 0.98 -5.96 23.54
C SER A 206 0.16 -4.72 23.20
N GLU A 207 0.30 -4.20 21.96
CA GLU A 207 -0.46 -3.04 21.48
C GLU A 207 -1.68 -3.43 20.62
N GLY A 208 -1.98 -4.73 20.49
CA GLY A 208 -3.19 -5.24 19.85
C GLY A 208 -3.21 -5.02 18.33
N CYS A 209 -2.27 -5.61 17.61
CA CYS A 209 -2.25 -5.56 16.14
C CYS A 209 -3.50 -6.22 15.55
N ASP A 210 -4.26 -5.48 14.72
CA ASP A 210 -5.51 -5.94 14.11
C ASP A 210 -5.29 -6.76 12.83
N LEU A 211 -4.25 -6.43 12.07
CA LEU A 211 -3.95 -7.00 10.75
C LEU A 211 -2.50 -6.76 10.39
N ALA A 212 -1.81 -7.78 9.89
CA ALA A 212 -0.51 -7.64 9.23
C ALA A 212 -0.69 -7.62 7.70
N ILE A 213 -0.29 -6.52 7.04
CA ILE A 213 -0.29 -6.41 5.58
C ILE A 213 1.14 -6.61 5.09
N GLU A 214 1.37 -7.76 4.50
CA GLU A 214 2.66 -8.24 4.02
C GLU A 214 2.76 -8.18 2.49
N ASN A 215 3.96 -8.09 1.99
CA ASN A 215 4.22 -8.33 0.58
C ASN A 215 4.62 -9.79 0.35
N ARG A 216 4.66 -10.22 -0.92
CA ARG A 216 4.97 -11.62 -1.26
C ARG A 216 6.37 -12.10 -0.80
N MET A 217 7.27 -11.21 -0.38
CA MET A 217 8.56 -11.62 0.20
C MET A 217 8.40 -12.47 1.47
N ILE A 218 7.25 -12.33 2.16
CA ILE A 218 6.92 -13.14 3.34
C ILE A 218 6.90 -14.64 3.04
N THR A 219 6.65 -15.04 1.80
CA THR A 219 6.67 -16.46 1.40
C THR A 219 8.04 -17.11 1.56
N HIS A 220 9.12 -16.32 1.71
CA HIS A 220 10.46 -16.80 2.05
C HIS A 220 10.66 -16.98 3.57
N SER A 221 9.69 -16.61 4.38
CA SER A 221 9.70 -16.72 5.84
C SER A 221 8.32 -17.20 6.35
N PRO A 222 7.88 -18.41 5.92
CA PRO A 222 6.54 -18.91 6.28
C PRO A 222 6.36 -19.05 7.80
N GLU A 223 7.44 -19.28 8.54
CA GLU A 223 7.44 -19.32 10.00
C GLU A 223 6.97 -18.00 10.66
N VAL A 224 7.14 -16.87 9.97
CA VAL A 224 6.65 -15.57 10.47
C VAL A 224 5.13 -15.52 10.34
N VAL A 225 4.57 -15.99 9.23
CA VAL A 225 3.12 -16.07 9.03
C VAL A 225 2.49 -16.98 10.10
N GLU A 226 3.06 -18.17 10.30
CA GLU A 226 2.60 -19.11 11.32
C GLU A 226 2.65 -18.49 12.73
N MET A 227 3.71 -17.74 13.04
CA MET A 227 3.86 -17.10 14.34
C MET A 227 2.84 -15.98 14.55
N LEU A 228 2.62 -15.09 13.57
CA LEU A 228 1.61 -14.03 13.65
C LEU A 228 0.21 -14.63 13.85
N GLN A 229 -0.14 -15.67 13.07
CA GLN A 229 -1.42 -16.36 13.18
C GLN A 229 -1.58 -17.08 14.51
N SER A 230 -0.50 -17.59 15.12
CA SER A 230 -0.56 -18.20 16.47
C SER A 230 -0.86 -17.20 17.59
N PHE A 231 -0.72 -15.91 17.31
CA PHE A 231 -1.12 -14.79 18.17
C PHE A 231 -2.45 -14.17 17.76
N ASP A 232 -3.25 -14.89 16.94
CA ASP A 232 -4.54 -14.41 16.41
C ASP A 232 -4.41 -13.10 15.57
N ILE A 233 -3.23 -12.80 15.01
CA ILE A 233 -3.03 -11.69 14.10
C ILE A 233 -3.25 -12.18 12.67
N PRO A 234 -4.31 -11.73 11.96
CA PRO A 234 -4.54 -12.06 10.56
C PRO A 234 -3.40 -11.55 9.68
N VAL A 235 -3.01 -12.34 8.68
CA VAL A 235 -1.96 -11.95 7.72
C VAL A 235 -2.54 -11.88 6.33
N MET A 236 -2.47 -10.70 5.73
CA MET A 236 -2.89 -10.40 4.36
C MET A 236 -1.67 -10.18 3.49
N ILE A 237 -1.56 -10.94 2.40
CA ILE A 237 -0.49 -10.73 1.41
C ILE A 237 -1.06 -9.90 0.26
N GLU A 238 -0.45 -8.73 -0.01
CA GLU A 238 -0.81 -7.90 -1.13
C GLU A 238 -0.12 -8.36 -2.42
N TYR A 239 -0.84 -8.27 -3.53
CA TYR A 239 -0.38 -8.73 -4.84
C TYR A 239 -0.34 -7.61 -5.89
N SER A 240 -0.43 -6.35 -5.49
CA SER A 240 -0.45 -5.20 -6.40
C SER A 240 0.74 -5.18 -7.36
N SER A 241 1.91 -5.64 -6.88
CA SER A 241 3.13 -5.71 -7.69
C SER A 241 3.13 -6.82 -8.74
N TYR A 242 2.12 -7.69 -8.73
CA TYR A 242 1.94 -8.79 -9.67
C TYR A 242 0.83 -8.54 -10.70
N GLU A 243 0.20 -7.36 -10.65
CA GLU A 243 -0.69 -6.93 -11.72
C GLU A 243 0.10 -6.71 -13.01
N GLN A 244 -0.45 -7.23 -14.11
CA GLN A 244 0.18 -7.09 -15.43
C GLN A 244 0.00 -5.68 -16.00
N HIS A 245 -1.17 -5.07 -15.72
CA HIS A 245 -1.46 -3.72 -16.17
C HIS A 245 -1.03 -2.68 -15.11
N PRO A 246 -0.36 -1.58 -15.49
CA PRO A 246 0.03 -0.54 -14.53
C PRO A 246 -1.13 0.05 -13.75
N LEU A 247 -2.27 0.28 -14.40
CA LEU A 247 -3.49 0.72 -13.70
C LEU A 247 -4.09 -0.36 -12.82
N GLY A 248 -3.90 -1.65 -13.12
CA GLY A 248 -4.31 -2.73 -12.22
C GLY A 248 -3.60 -2.60 -10.87
N LYS A 249 -2.29 -2.31 -10.89
CA LYS A 249 -1.55 -2.03 -9.65
C LYS A 249 -2.10 -0.82 -8.90
N VAL A 250 -2.46 0.26 -9.60
CA VAL A 250 -3.05 1.46 -8.98
C VAL A 250 -4.45 1.17 -8.45
N GLU A 251 -5.23 0.35 -9.14
CA GLU A 251 -6.59 0.00 -8.77
C GLU A 251 -6.69 -0.71 -7.42
N TRP A 252 -5.59 -1.26 -6.90
CA TRP A 252 -5.51 -1.77 -5.53
C TRP A 252 -5.82 -0.70 -4.47
N VAL A 253 -5.76 0.58 -4.81
CA VAL A 253 -6.24 1.64 -3.92
C VAL A 253 -7.71 1.43 -3.52
N LYS A 254 -8.54 0.86 -4.43
CA LYS A 254 -9.95 0.53 -4.16
C LYS A 254 -10.07 -0.61 -3.15
N PHE A 255 -9.18 -1.62 -3.21
CA PHE A 255 -9.13 -2.69 -2.21
C PHE A 255 -8.85 -2.13 -0.81
N PHE A 256 -7.83 -1.26 -0.71
CA PHE A 256 -7.51 -0.62 0.56
C PHE A 256 -8.54 0.44 0.98
N GLY A 257 -9.21 1.09 0.02
CA GLY A 257 -10.38 1.93 0.30
C GLY A 257 -11.51 1.13 0.96
N ALA A 258 -11.83 -0.05 0.44
CA ALA A 258 -12.83 -0.94 1.05
C ALA A 258 -12.40 -1.44 2.44
N LEU A 259 -11.10 -1.74 2.63
CA LEU A 259 -10.54 -2.15 3.92
C LEU A 259 -10.64 -1.05 4.99
N THR A 260 -10.48 0.20 4.60
CA THR A 260 -10.36 1.36 5.51
C THR A 260 -11.64 2.20 5.62
N GLY A 261 -12.72 1.81 4.90
CA GLY A 261 -13.95 2.60 4.82
C GLY A 261 -13.80 3.91 4.03
N LYS A 262 -12.88 3.93 3.05
CA LYS A 262 -12.51 5.08 2.21
C LYS A 262 -12.75 4.83 0.72
N GLU A 263 -13.86 4.16 0.40
CA GLU A 263 -14.18 3.76 -0.98
C GLU A 263 -14.33 4.96 -1.91
N ALA A 264 -14.92 6.06 -1.43
CA ALA A 264 -15.13 7.26 -2.25
C ALA A 264 -13.81 7.95 -2.58
N GLU A 265 -12.92 8.10 -1.60
CA GLU A 265 -11.59 8.66 -1.77
C GLU A 265 -10.72 7.77 -2.69
N ALA A 266 -10.88 6.46 -2.59
CA ALA A 266 -10.16 5.50 -3.42
C ALA A 266 -10.61 5.57 -4.89
N GLU A 267 -11.91 5.71 -5.14
CA GLU A 267 -12.44 5.89 -6.49
C GLU A 267 -11.93 7.20 -7.12
N GLU A 268 -11.92 8.31 -6.35
CA GLU A 268 -11.38 9.58 -6.82
C GLU A 268 -9.87 9.47 -7.12
N ALA A 269 -9.10 8.85 -6.22
CA ALA A 269 -7.67 8.67 -6.41
C ALA A 269 -7.35 7.79 -7.65
N PHE A 270 -8.13 6.74 -7.88
CA PHE A 270 -7.99 5.90 -9.06
C PHE A 270 -8.37 6.65 -10.34
N ALA A 271 -9.49 7.37 -10.35
CA ALA A 271 -9.95 8.15 -11.50
C ALA A 271 -8.92 9.22 -11.92
N GLU A 272 -8.29 9.90 -10.97
CA GLU A 272 -7.20 10.85 -11.26
C GLU A 272 -6.02 10.19 -11.99
N GLN A 273 -5.63 8.98 -11.58
CA GLN A 273 -4.52 8.27 -12.23
C GLN A 273 -4.90 7.76 -13.63
N THR A 274 -6.14 7.31 -13.80
CA THR A 274 -6.67 6.89 -15.11
C THR A 274 -6.67 8.07 -16.09
N GLU A 275 -7.15 9.25 -15.68
CA GLU A 275 -7.15 10.45 -16.53
C GLU A 275 -5.72 10.86 -16.98
N ILE A 276 -4.74 10.70 -16.08
CA ILE A 276 -3.34 10.98 -16.41
C ILE A 276 -2.83 10.00 -17.48
N LEU A 277 -3.14 8.71 -17.34
CA LEU A 277 -2.70 7.71 -18.29
C LEU A 277 -3.35 7.89 -19.66
N GLU A 278 -4.65 8.17 -19.72
CA GLU A 278 -5.37 8.44 -20.99
C GLU A 278 -4.73 9.63 -21.75
N LYS A 279 -4.32 10.68 -21.05
CA LYS A 279 -3.61 11.82 -21.64
C LYS A 279 -2.25 11.40 -22.22
N VAL A 280 -1.58 10.44 -21.59
CA VAL A 280 -0.29 9.91 -22.09
C VAL A 280 -0.51 9.03 -23.31
N GLU A 281 -1.49 8.13 -23.26
CA GLU A 281 -1.81 7.23 -24.38
C GLU A 281 -2.23 7.98 -25.64
N SER A 282 -2.90 9.13 -25.47
CA SER A 282 -3.27 10.01 -26.58
C SER A 282 -2.08 10.79 -27.15
N GLY A 283 -0.90 10.73 -26.51
CA GLY A 283 0.32 11.38 -26.96
C GLY A 283 0.95 10.72 -28.20
N GLU A 284 1.92 11.40 -28.79
CA GLU A 284 2.68 10.89 -29.93
C GLU A 284 3.54 9.69 -29.52
N LYS A 285 3.35 8.55 -30.19
CA LYS A 285 4.20 7.36 -30.00
C LYS A 285 5.53 7.56 -30.68
N THR A 286 6.59 7.72 -29.91
CA THR A 286 7.94 7.97 -30.45
C THR A 286 8.59 6.71 -31.03
N GLY A 287 8.16 5.52 -30.60
CA GLY A 287 8.73 4.22 -30.97
C GLY A 287 10.19 4.03 -30.51
N LYS A 288 10.71 4.92 -29.66
CA LYS A 288 12.06 4.80 -29.12
C LYS A 288 12.22 3.50 -28.34
N THR A 289 13.37 2.86 -28.51
CA THR A 289 13.70 1.63 -27.79
C THR A 289 14.27 1.95 -26.41
N ILE A 290 13.78 1.26 -25.38
CA ILE A 290 14.12 1.52 -23.99
C ILE A 290 14.60 0.23 -23.32
N ALA A 291 15.79 0.28 -22.70
CA ALA A 291 16.26 -0.77 -21.81
C ALA A 291 16.08 -0.32 -20.35
N PHE A 292 15.34 -1.11 -19.56
CA PHE A 292 15.20 -0.94 -18.13
C PHE A 292 15.96 -2.06 -17.42
N PHE A 293 16.93 -1.72 -16.57
CA PHE A 293 17.86 -2.71 -16.02
C PHE A 293 18.40 -2.34 -14.63
N TYR A 294 18.99 -3.33 -13.96
CA TYR A 294 19.72 -3.21 -12.72
C TYR A 294 20.99 -4.05 -12.76
N VAL A 295 22.09 -3.57 -12.19
CA VAL A 295 23.36 -4.30 -12.07
C VAL A 295 23.42 -4.94 -10.68
N THR A 296 23.35 -6.29 -10.63
CA THR A 296 23.37 -7.05 -9.39
C THR A 296 24.76 -7.05 -8.73
N SER A 297 24.82 -7.36 -7.42
CA SER A 297 26.09 -7.40 -6.67
C SER A 297 27.11 -8.40 -7.18
N ASN A 298 26.67 -9.44 -7.92
CA ASN A 298 27.53 -10.42 -8.57
C ASN A 298 27.81 -10.11 -10.05
N GLY A 299 27.47 -8.89 -10.51
CA GLY A 299 27.81 -8.38 -11.83
C GLY A 299 26.89 -8.84 -12.96
N LEU A 300 25.80 -9.54 -12.67
CA LEU A 300 24.77 -9.85 -13.68
C LEU A 300 23.88 -8.64 -13.93
N ILE A 301 23.27 -8.61 -15.11
CA ILE A 301 22.26 -7.60 -15.45
C ILE A 301 20.88 -8.22 -15.22
N GLN A 302 20.09 -7.57 -14.36
CA GLN A 302 18.70 -7.92 -14.15
C GLN A 302 17.82 -7.02 -15.04
N VAL A 303 16.97 -7.66 -15.84
CA VAL A 303 15.99 -6.98 -16.71
C VAL A 303 14.58 -7.42 -16.34
N ARG A 304 13.56 -6.70 -16.81
CA ARG A 304 12.16 -7.10 -16.63
C ARG A 304 11.75 -8.14 -17.68
N GLN A 305 10.92 -9.08 -17.28
CA GLN A 305 10.26 -9.97 -18.23
C GLN A 305 9.22 -9.19 -19.03
N SER A 306 8.93 -9.62 -20.26
CA SER A 306 7.99 -8.94 -21.17
C SER A 306 6.56 -8.82 -20.60
N THR A 307 6.18 -9.72 -19.70
CA THR A 307 4.88 -9.73 -19.00
C THR A 307 4.82 -8.84 -17.76
N ASP A 308 5.94 -8.22 -17.35
CA ASP A 308 5.96 -7.30 -16.22
C ASP A 308 5.31 -5.96 -16.58
N TYR A 309 4.79 -5.25 -15.57
CA TYR A 309 4.14 -3.96 -15.76
C TYR A 309 5.06 -2.84 -16.29
N ILE A 310 6.39 -2.94 -16.13
CA ILE A 310 7.35 -1.94 -16.63
C ILE A 310 7.40 -1.90 -18.17
N PRO A 311 7.51 -3.03 -18.90
CA PRO A 311 7.33 -3.05 -20.34
C PRO A 311 6.02 -2.41 -20.80
N LYS A 312 4.93 -2.69 -20.09
CA LYS A 312 3.63 -2.08 -20.39
C LYS A 312 3.61 -0.57 -20.18
N LEU A 313 4.25 -0.07 -19.12
CA LEU A 313 4.43 1.37 -18.90
C LEU A 313 5.21 2.04 -20.03
N ILE A 314 6.27 1.39 -20.51
CA ILE A 314 7.09 1.87 -21.62
C ILE A 314 6.25 1.98 -22.91
N GLU A 315 5.43 0.96 -23.18
CA GLU A 315 4.52 0.94 -24.32
C GLU A 315 3.48 2.07 -24.22
N LEU A 316 2.81 2.20 -23.08
CA LEU A 316 1.82 3.25 -22.82
C LEU A 316 2.42 4.65 -22.96
N ALA A 317 3.68 4.83 -22.57
CA ALA A 317 4.43 6.07 -22.78
C ALA A 317 4.86 6.31 -24.23
N GLY A 318 4.50 5.45 -25.16
CA GLY A 318 4.81 5.56 -26.60
C GLY A 318 6.21 5.10 -26.97
N GLY A 319 6.90 4.38 -26.09
CA GLY A 319 8.17 3.71 -26.34
C GLY A 319 8.01 2.22 -26.69
N ARG A 320 9.12 1.52 -26.84
CA ARG A 320 9.20 0.09 -27.05
C ARG A 320 10.26 -0.52 -26.13
N TYR A 321 9.85 -1.51 -25.35
CA TYR A 321 10.80 -2.23 -24.50
C TYR A 321 11.73 -3.08 -25.35
N ILE A 322 13.04 -2.98 -25.15
CA ILE A 322 14.01 -3.64 -26.04
C ILE A 322 14.02 -5.16 -25.92
N PHE A 323 13.55 -5.70 -24.81
CA PHE A 323 13.44 -7.13 -24.53
C PHE A 323 11.98 -7.62 -24.56
N GLU A 324 11.16 -7.10 -25.48
CA GLU A 324 9.76 -7.46 -25.62
C GLU A 324 9.53 -8.94 -25.96
N ASP A 325 10.51 -9.59 -26.65
CA ASP A 325 10.47 -11.00 -27.02
C ASP A 325 11.06 -11.94 -25.94
N LEU A 326 11.43 -11.41 -24.78
CA LEU A 326 11.97 -12.23 -23.70
C LEU A 326 10.84 -13.00 -23.03
N GLU A 327 10.72 -14.28 -23.41
CA GLU A 327 9.69 -15.18 -22.90
C GLU A 327 9.84 -15.40 -21.40
N ASP A 328 8.69 -15.53 -20.71
CA ASP A 328 8.64 -15.94 -19.33
C ASP A 328 9.20 -17.35 -19.21
N SER A 329 10.24 -17.50 -18.40
CA SER A 329 10.85 -18.81 -18.07
C SER A 329 9.92 -19.74 -17.30
N GLY A 330 8.64 -19.39 -17.10
CA GLY A 330 7.68 -20.11 -16.26
C GLY A 330 8.02 -20.06 -14.76
N SER A 331 8.96 -19.20 -14.38
CA SER A 331 9.44 -19.08 -12.99
C SER A 331 8.49 -18.29 -12.08
N GLY A 332 7.47 -17.64 -12.63
CA GLY A 332 6.58 -16.72 -11.92
C GLY A 332 7.30 -15.49 -11.33
N ARG A 333 8.49 -15.18 -11.86
CA ARG A 333 9.27 -14.00 -11.45
C ARG A 333 9.03 -12.84 -12.43
N SER A 334 9.03 -11.63 -11.95
CA SER A 334 8.93 -10.41 -12.78
C SER A 334 10.26 -10.01 -13.45
N THR A 335 11.36 -10.65 -13.09
CA THR A 335 12.70 -10.29 -13.53
C THR A 335 13.49 -11.50 -14.00
N LEU A 336 14.45 -11.26 -14.90
CA LEU A 336 15.42 -12.23 -15.39
C LEU A 336 16.83 -11.67 -15.23
N ASN A 337 17.79 -12.53 -14.83
CA ASN A 337 19.21 -12.19 -14.80
C ASN A 337 19.88 -12.71 -16.07
N MET A 338 20.67 -11.85 -16.74
CA MET A 338 21.45 -12.21 -17.90
C MET A 338 22.92 -11.81 -17.74
N GLN A 339 23.79 -12.39 -18.57
CA GLN A 339 25.19 -12.00 -18.62
C GLN A 339 25.34 -10.59 -19.25
N VAL A 340 26.43 -9.92 -18.88
CA VAL A 340 26.71 -8.55 -19.39
C VAL A 340 26.83 -8.55 -20.90
N GLU A 341 27.41 -9.60 -21.49
CA GLU A 341 27.58 -9.76 -22.92
C GLU A 341 26.24 -9.90 -23.66
N ASP A 342 25.30 -10.65 -23.08
CA ASP A 342 23.94 -10.82 -23.64
C ASP A 342 23.16 -9.51 -23.59
N PHE A 343 23.28 -8.78 -22.47
CA PHE A 343 22.69 -7.45 -22.32
C PHE A 343 23.28 -6.47 -23.35
N TYR A 344 24.62 -6.50 -23.52
CA TYR A 344 25.28 -5.67 -24.51
C TYR A 344 24.77 -5.98 -25.93
N ALA A 345 24.74 -7.26 -26.30
CA ALA A 345 24.28 -7.68 -27.61
C ALA A 345 22.81 -7.25 -27.89
N GLY A 346 21.95 -7.32 -26.88
CA GLY A 346 20.52 -7.01 -27.00
C GLY A 346 20.18 -5.52 -26.86
N ALA A 347 20.96 -4.72 -26.10
CA ALA A 347 20.54 -3.40 -25.69
C ALA A 347 21.52 -2.26 -26.04
N LYS A 348 22.69 -2.53 -26.65
CA LYS A 348 23.70 -1.48 -26.97
C LYS A 348 23.17 -0.37 -27.87
N ASP A 349 22.21 -0.69 -28.73
CA ASP A 349 21.60 0.23 -29.69
C ASP A 349 20.29 0.85 -29.18
N ALA A 350 19.91 0.61 -27.91
CA ALA A 350 18.75 1.23 -27.30
C ALA A 350 18.85 2.76 -27.33
N ASP A 351 17.71 3.43 -27.60
CA ASP A 351 17.64 4.88 -27.63
C ASP A 351 17.71 5.49 -26.22
N ILE A 352 17.22 4.76 -25.23
CA ILE A 352 17.15 5.20 -23.81
C ILE A 352 17.57 4.06 -22.90
N LEU A 353 18.38 4.37 -21.90
CA LEU A 353 18.69 3.48 -20.78
C LEU A 353 18.05 4.02 -19.50
N ILE A 354 17.33 3.17 -18.77
CA ILE A 354 16.76 3.47 -17.45
C ILE A 354 17.35 2.50 -16.43
N TYR A 355 18.15 3.03 -15.52
CA TYR A 355 18.73 2.25 -14.42
C TYR A 355 17.77 2.23 -13.21
N ASN A 356 17.44 1.05 -12.72
CA ASN A 356 16.64 0.89 -11.51
C ASN A 356 17.50 1.12 -10.26
N SER A 357 17.67 2.38 -9.85
CA SER A 357 18.52 2.76 -8.73
C SER A 357 17.89 2.51 -7.36
N SER A 358 16.60 2.25 -7.31
CA SER A 358 15.87 2.05 -6.06
C SER A 358 16.23 0.76 -5.32
N ILE A 359 16.90 -0.20 -5.99
CA ILE A 359 17.27 -1.50 -5.37
C ILE A 359 18.52 -1.37 -4.50
N ASP A 360 19.48 -0.51 -4.85
CA ASP A 360 20.82 -0.47 -4.26
C ASP A 360 21.19 0.83 -3.52
N GLY A 361 20.19 1.62 -3.15
CA GLY A 361 20.40 2.84 -2.36
C GLY A 361 20.87 4.06 -3.19
N GLY A 362 20.76 3.97 -4.51
CA GLY A 362 20.84 5.11 -5.41
C GLY A 362 22.20 5.29 -6.07
N VAL A 363 22.26 4.92 -7.36
CA VAL A 363 23.20 5.49 -8.29
C VAL A 363 22.66 6.87 -8.68
N THR A 364 23.44 7.91 -8.43
CA THR A 364 23.03 9.30 -8.65
C THR A 364 23.85 9.97 -9.78
N THR A 365 24.93 9.35 -10.18
CA THR A 365 25.83 9.85 -11.21
C THR A 365 26.13 8.80 -12.29
N LEU A 366 26.46 9.28 -13.48
CA LEU A 366 26.84 8.42 -14.58
C LEU A 366 28.15 7.66 -14.30
N ASP A 367 29.09 8.29 -13.59
CA ASP A 367 30.37 7.68 -13.23
C ASP A 367 30.17 6.50 -12.25
N GLU A 368 29.25 6.62 -11.31
CA GLU A 368 28.88 5.52 -10.42
C GLU A 368 28.26 4.35 -11.19
N LEU A 369 27.37 4.62 -12.15
CA LEU A 369 26.79 3.60 -13.00
C LEU A 369 27.83 2.89 -13.87
N ILE A 370 28.73 3.66 -14.48
CA ILE A 370 29.86 3.12 -15.27
C ILE A 370 30.80 2.30 -14.38
N GLY A 371 31.00 2.73 -13.12
CA GLY A 371 31.78 1.98 -12.14
C GLY A 371 31.21 0.60 -11.84
N LYS A 372 29.87 0.43 -11.90
CA LYS A 372 29.21 -0.87 -11.74
C LYS A 372 29.31 -1.75 -13.00
N CYS A 373 29.22 -1.14 -14.20
CA CYS A 373 29.23 -1.86 -15.47
C CYS A 373 29.92 -1.01 -16.56
N ASN A 374 31.22 -1.25 -16.75
CA ASN A 374 32.06 -0.40 -17.62
C ASN A 374 31.69 -0.48 -19.11
N ILE A 375 31.10 -1.59 -19.58
CA ILE A 375 30.68 -1.77 -20.97
C ILE A 375 29.58 -0.79 -21.41
N LEU A 376 28.87 -0.18 -20.46
CA LEU A 376 27.84 0.81 -20.75
C LEU A 376 28.39 2.03 -21.51
N LYS A 377 29.70 2.31 -21.47
CA LYS A 377 30.35 3.38 -22.25
C LYS A 377 30.14 3.24 -23.74
N ASP A 378 29.95 2.01 -24.22
CA ASP A 378 29.82 1.69 -25.64
C ASP A 378 28.36 1.69 -26.11
N PHE A 379 27.40 2.00 -25.19
CA PHE A 379 25.99 2.06 -25.52
C PHE A 379 25.64 3.39 -26.20
N LYS A 380 24.79 3.33 -27.24
CA LYS A 380 24.26 4.50 -27.97
C LYS A 380 23.64 5.52 -27.01
N ALA A 381 22.76 5.09 -26.15
CA ALA A 381 22.05 5.99 -25.23
C ALA A 381 23.00 6.75 -24.28
N LEU A 382 24.12 6.13 -23.86
CA LEU A 382 25.10 6.80 -23.02
C LEU A 382 25.86 7.86 -23.80
N GLN A 383 26.23 7.56 -25.04
CA GLN A 383 26.93 8.51 -25.95
C GLN A 383 26.04 9.70 -26.31
N GLU A 384 24.73 9.50 -26.37
CA GLU A 384 23.72 10.52 -26.67
C GLU A 384 23.18 11.23 -25.41
N GLY A 385 23.66 10.86 -24.22
CA GLY A 385 23.19 11.43 -22.93
C GLY A 385 21.76 11.06 -22.57
N GLN A 386 21.24 9.93 -23.07
CA GLN A 386 19.90 9.42 -22.84
C GLN A 386 19.89 8.31 -21.77
N VAL A 387 20.52 8.59 -20.62
CA VAL A 387 20.58 7.67 -19.48
C VAL A 387 19.87 8.31 -18.29
N TYR A 388 18.96 7.55 -17.70
CA TYR A 388 18.12 7.98 -16.58
C TYR A 388 18.19 6.96 -15.44
N CYS A 389 17.79 7.36 -14.23
CA CYS A 389 17.61 6.48 -13.07
C CYS A 389 16.26 6.71 -12.41
N THR A 390 15.73 5.67 -11.73
CA THR A 390 14.46 5.75 -10.98
C THR A 390 14.68 6.26 -9.57
#